data_efa6c21ff0af556cb19b447a3c6b529e
#
_entry.id   efa6c21ff0af556cb19b447a3c6b529e
#
_cell.length_a   1.000
_cell.length_b   1.000
_cell.length_c   1.000
_cell.angle_alpha   90.00
_cell.angle_beta   90.00
_cell.angle_gamma   90.00
#
_symmetry.space_group_name_H-M   'P 1'
#
loop_
_entity.id
_entity.type
_entity.pdbx_description
1 polymer ?
#
loop_
_entity_poly.entity_id
_entity_poly.type
_entity_poly.pdbx_seq_one_letter_code
_entity_poly.pdbx_strand_id
1 'polypeptide(L)'
;PEMSRGLGDVYKRQGLSMNDASTMTGVITSIDTAWSDEYKNITVTIVPGGLTDYAVQCYRLSGEGAETLAVGDTITVSGTIKNYKGTIEFDKGCTLDAVVKAE
;
A
#
# COMPACT_ATOMS: atom_id res chain seq x y z
N PRO A 1 15.92 -16.23 -2.70
CA PRO A 1 17.02 -15.31 -3.07
C PRO A 1 16.72 -14.56 -4.33
N GLU A 2 16.46 -15.26 -5.41
CA GLU A 2 16.11 -14.58 -6.65
C GLU A 2 14.83 -13.79 -6.54
N MET A 3 13.88 -14.37 -5.87
CA MET A 3 12.62 -13.73 -5.64
C MET A 3 12.76 -12.45 -4.83
N SER A 4 13.58 -12.48 -3.79
CA SER A 4 13.86 -11.29 -3.00
C SER A 4 14.53 -10.21 -3.81
N ARG A 5 15.47 -10.60 -4.64
CA ARG A 5 16.18 -9.66 -5.48
C ARG A 5 15.27 -9.07 -6.55
N GLY A 6 14.49 -9.92 -7.22
CA GLY A 6 13.51 -9.47 -8.19
C GLY A 6 12.47 -8.57 -7.59
N LEU A 7 12.04 -8.90 -6.38
CA LEU A 7 11.08 -8.11 -5.64
C LEU A 7 11.64 -6.71 -5.37
N GLY A 8 12.87 -6.62 -4.87
CA GLY A 8 13.53 -5.36 -4.61
C GLY A 8 13.65 -4.49 -5.86
N ASP A 9 14.02 -5.11 -6.98
CA ASP A 9 14.14 -4.38 -8.24
C ASP A 9 12.80 -3.82 -8.71
N VAL A 10 11.73 -4.60 -8.56
CA VAL A 10 10.39 -4.15 -8.95
C VAL A 10 9.95 -2.96 -8.12
N TYR A 11 10.12 -3.02 -6.81
CA TYR A 11 9.74 -1.90 -5.95
C TYR A 11 10.57 -0.67 -6.25
N LYS A 12 11.85 -0.86 -6.55
CA LYS A 12 12.73 0.24 -6.92
C LYS A 12 12.24 0.95 -8.19
N ARG A 13 11.79 0.17 -9.18
CA ARG A 13 11.23 0.74 -10.42
C ARG A 13 9.95 1.53 -10.15
N GLN A 14 9.22 1.20 -9.11
CA GLN A 14 8.03 1.93 -8.72
C GLN A 14 8.34 3.17 -7.87
N GLY A 15 9.62 3.46 -7.66
CA GLY A 15 10.03 4.59 -6.83
C GLY A 15 10.07 4.25 -5.36
N LEU A 16 10.01 2.99 -5.01
CA LEU A 16 10.02 2.54 -3.62
C LEU A 16 11.43 2.17 -3.19
N SER A 17 11.75 2.51 -1.95
CA SER A 17 13.04 2.21 -1.34
C SER A 17 12.79 1.54 -0.01
N MET A 18 13.31 0.32 0.14
CA MET A 18 13.09 -0.44 1.37
C MET A 18 13.65 0.34 2.57
N ASN A 19 12.85 0.42 3.65
CA ASN A 19 13.17 1.14 4.89
C ASN A 19 13.23 2.65 4.74
N ASP A 20 12.77 3.19 3.62
CA ASP A 20 12.76 4.63 3.36
C ASP A 20 11.35 5.13 3.06
N ALA A 21 11.16 6.44 3.20
CA ALA A 21 9.92 7.07 2.80
C ALA A 21 9.72 6.96 1.30
N SER A 22 8.56 6.49 0.89
CA SER A 22 8.24 6.21 -0.51
C SER A 22 6.79 6.54 -0.80
N THR A 23 6.48 6.71 -2.08
CA THR A 23 5.11 6.95 -2.55
C THR A 23 4.79 5.92 -3.63
N MET A 24 3.61 5.32 -3.53
CA MET A 24 3.19 4.30 -4.48
C MET A 24 1.72 4.48 -4.86
N THR A 25 1.42 4.22 -6.13
CA THR A 25 0.05 4.17 -6.63
C THR A 25 -0.29 2.73 -6.98
N GLY A 26 -1.43 2.25 -6.51
CA GLY A 26 -1.87 0.89 -6.81
C GLY A 26 -3.36 0.71 -6.62
N VAL A 27 -3.86 -0.43 -7.07
CA VAL A 27 -5.28 -0.79 -6.97
C VAL A 27 -5.49 -1.63 -5.72
N ILE A 28 -6.53 -1.31 -4.95
CA ILE A 28 -6.88 -2.08 -3.75
C ILE A 28 -7.44 -3.43 -4.18
N THR A 29 -6.78 -4.50 -3.72
CA THR A 29 -7.24 -5.87 -3.99
C THR A 29 -7.92 -6.50 -2.80
N SER A 30 -7.67 -6.01 -1.59
CA SER A 30 -8.36 -6.50 -0.40
C SER A 30 -8.37 -5.45 0.70
N ILE A 31 -9.41 -5.50 1.53
CA ILE A 31 -9.50 -4.71 2.75
C ILE A 31 -9.18 -5.67 3.88
N ASP A 32 -7.98 -5.57 4.42
CA ASP A 32 -7.49 -6.52 5.42
C ASP A 32 -8.03 -6.23 6.82
N THR A 33 -8.19 -4.95 7.16
CA THR A 33 -8.83 -4.50 8.37
C THR A 33 -9.70 -3.30 8.03
N ALA A 34 -11.00 -3.41 8.30
CA ALA A 34 -11.95 -2.37 7.95
C ALA A 34 -11.66 -1.05 8.70
N TRP A 35 -12.17 0.04 8.14
CA TRP A 35 -12.03 1.35 8.75
C TRP A 35 -12.45 1.35 10.23
N SER A 36 -11.61 1.95 11.06
CA SER A 36 -11.88 2.12 12.48
C SER A 36 -12.15 3.58 12.79
N ASP A 37 -13.35 3.87 13.26
CA ASP A 37 -13.70 5.24 13.70
C ASP A 37 -12.91 5.65 14.94
N GLU A 38 -12.50 4.66 15.73
CA GLU A 38 -11.74 4.92 16.95
C GLU A 38 -10.30 5.33 16.62
N TYR A 39 -9.64 4.57 15.75
CA TYR A 39 -8.24 4.81 15.42
C TYR A 39 -8.05 5.64 14.15
N LYS A 40 -9.12 5.85 13.40
CA LYS A 40 -9.11 6.66 12.16
C LYS A 40 -8.14 6.08 11.12
N ASN A 41 -8.15 4.76 10.96
CA ASN A 41 -7.30 4.11 9.97
C ASN A 41 -7.95 2.86 9.39
N ILE A 42 -7.37 2.36 8.32
CA ILE A 42 -7.81 1.16 7.61
C ILE A 42 -6.55 0.44 7.12
N THR A 43 -6.60 -0.87 7.02
CA THR A 43 -5.50 -1.64 6.45
C THR A 43 -5.97 -2.29 5.15
N VAL A 44 -5.30 -1.97 4.06
CA VAL A 44 -5.64 -2.47 2.73
C VAL A 44 -4.40 -3.00 2.04
N THR A 45 -4.60 -3.86 1.04
CA THR A 45 -3.52 -4.34 0.18
C THR A 45 -3.71 -3.73 -1.19
N ILE A 46 -2.64 -3.16 -1.74
CA ILE A 46 -2.65 -2.59 -3.10
C ILE A 46 -1.66 -3.32 -3.98
N VAL A 47 -1.93 -3.30 -5.27
CA VAL A 47 -1.10 -3.94 -6.29
C VAL A 47 -0.67 -2.87 -7.27
N PRO A 48 0.66 -2.74 -7.54
CA PRO A 48 1.11 -1.82 -8.59
C PRO A 48 0.56 -2.29 -9.93
N GLY A 49 0.26 -1.35 -10.80
CA GLY A 49 -0.38 -1.66 -12.08
C GLY A 49 0.32 -2.78 -12.83
N GLY A 50 -0.41 -3.85 -13.14
CA GLY A 50 0.09 -4.97 -13.89
C GLY A 50 1.02 -5.93 -13.17
N LEU A 51 1.33 -5.67 -11.90
CA LEU A 51 2.30 -6.48 -11.15
C LEU A 51 1.62 -7.16 -9.96
N THR A 52 0.71 -8.07 -10.25
CA THR A 52 -0.15 -8.70 -9.24
C THR A 52 0.60 -9.51 -8.19
N ASP A 53 1.84 -9.95 -8.50
CA ASP A 53 2.64 -10.71 -7.55
C ASP A 53 3.39 -9.83 -6.55
N TYR A 54 3.28 -8.50 -6.68
CA TYR A 54 4.05 -7.57 -5.87
C TYR A 54 3.13 -6.67 -5.05
N ALA A 55 2.22 -7.29 -4.33
CA ALA A 55 1.27 -6.58 -3.48
C ALA A 55 1.99 -5.91 -2.31
N VAL A 56 1.48 -4.74 -1.92
CA VAL A 56 1.98 -3.99 -0.76
C VAL A 56 0.80 -3.75 0.18
N GLN A 57 0.98 -4.10 1.45
CA GLN A 57 -0.04 -3.83 2.46
C GLN A 57 0.16 -2.42 3.01
N CYS A 58 -0.91 -1.64 3.04
CA CYS A 58 -0.90 -0.30 3.63
C CYS A 58 -1.41 -0.44 5.06
N TYR A 59 -0.49 -0.60 6.01
CA TYR A 59 -0.82 -0.91 7.39
C TYR A 59 -1.24 0.37 8.13
N ARG A 60 -2.47 0.35 8.66
CA ARG A 60 -3.04 1.47 9.39
C ARG A 60 -2.97 2.78 8.60
N LEU A 61 -3.43 2.69 7.35
CA LEU A 61 -3.49 3.84 6.45
C LEU A 61 -4.50 4.87 6.95
N SER A 62 -4.11 6.12 6.95
CA SER A 62 -4.99 7.22 7.34
C SER A 62 -4.96 8.33 6.30
N GLY A 63 -5.87 9.28 6.42
CA GLY A 63 -5.95 10.41 5.51
C GLY A 63 -7.36 10.67 5.05
N GLU A 64 -7.57 11.82 4.41
CA GLU A 64 -8.88 12.21 3.91
C GLU A 64 -9.36 11.24 2.85
N GLY A 65 -10.55 10.69 3.04
CA GLY A 65 -11.13 9.73 2.12
C GLY A 65 -10.85 8.27 2.46
N ALA A 66 -9.99 8.01 3.44
CA ALA A 66 -9.64 6.63 3.79
C ALA A 66 -10.86 5.83 4.26
N GLU A 67 -11.85 6.48 4.86
CA GLU A 67 -13.07 5.83 5.33
C GLU A 67 -13.97 5.36 4.20
N THR A 68 -13.71 5.78 2.96
CA THR A 68 -14.54 5.43 1.80
C THR A 68 -13.91 4.39 0.89
N LEU A 69 -12.73 3.89 1.22
CA LEU A 69 -11.98 2.99 0.34
C LEU A 69 -12.68 1.65 0.15
N ALA A 70 -12.59 1.12 -1.07
CA ALA A 70 -13.18 -0.16 -1.43
C ALA A 70 -12.27 -0.88 -2.43
N VAL A 71 -12.43 -2.19 -2.51
CA VAL A 71 -11.71 -2.99 -3.49
C VAL A 71 -11.99 -2.46 -4.89
N GLY A 72 -10.94 -2.30 -5.69
CA GLY A 72 -11.02 -1.75 -7.04
C GLY A 72 -10.62 -0.29 -7.14
N ASP A 73 -10.59 0.43 -6.02
CA ASP A 73 -10.15 1.82 -6.03
C ASP A 73 -8.65 1.90 -6.28
N THR A 74 -8.21 2.93 -6.97
CA THR A 74 -6.79 3.21 -7.18
C THR A 74 -6.38 4.29 -6.19
N ILE A 75 -5.36 4.02 -5.40
CA ILE A 75 -4.92 4.96 -4.37
C ILE A 75 -3.44 5.25 -4.48
N THR A 76 -3.05 6.44 -4.01
CA THR A 76 -1.65 6.83 -3.88
C THR A 76 -1.36 6.96 -2.39
N VAL A 77 -0.33 6.27 -1.94
CA VAL A 77 0.01 6.17 -0.52
C VAL A 77 1.47 6.56 -0.33
N SER A 78 1.73 7.32 0.72
CA SER A 78 3.10 7.66 1.14
C SER A 78 3.36 7.12 2.52
N GLY A 79 4.59 6.65 2.74
CA GLY A 79 5.00 6.12 4.03
C GLY A 79 6.33 5.42 3.92
N THR A 80 6.71 4.74 4.99
CA THR A 80 7.98 3.99 5.02
C THR A 80 7.70 2.55 4.61
N ILE A 81 8.44 2.09 3.60
CA ILE A 81 8.33 0.70 3.11
C ILE A 81 9.19 -0.20 3.99
N LYS A 82 8.63 -1.33 4.40
CA LYS A 82 9.39 -2.33 5.14
C LYS A 82 8.97 -3.74 4.74
N ASN A 83 9.85 -4.69 5.02
CA ASN A 83 9.54 -6.11 4.85
C ASN A 83 9.27 -6.68 6.25
N TYR A 84 8.00 -6.97 6.52
CA TYR A 84 7.60 -7.55 7.80
C TYR A 84 7.32 -9.04 7.61
N LYS A 85 8.28 -9.87 8.00
CA LYS A 85 8.17 -11.35 7.93
C LYS A 85 7.75 -11.83 6.54
N GLY A 86 8.32 -11.23 5.50
CA GLY A 86 8.04 -11.60 4.13
C GLY A 86 6.94 -10.80 3.46
N THR A 87 6.21 -10.00 4.21
CA THR A 87 5.16 -9.13 3.66
C THR A 87 5.72 -7.73 3.45
N ILE A 88 5.67 -7.24 2.22
CA ILE A 88 6.08 -5.87 1.94
C ILE A 88 4.91 -4.97 2.31
N GLU A 89 5.19 -3.96 3.13
CA GLU A 89 4.13 -3.06 3.58
C GLU A 89 4.62 -1.64 3.80
N PHE A 90 3.67 -0.69 3.74
CA PHE A 90 3.87 0.63 4.32
C PHE A 90 3.64 0.49 5.82
N ASP A 91 4.60 0.94 6.62
CA ASP A 91 4.50 0.88 8.06
C ASP A 91 3.39 1.80 8.57
N LYS A 92 2.99 1.61 9.81
CA LYS A 92 1.98 2.49 10.45
C LYS A 92 2.41 3.94 10.31
N GLY A 93 1.43 4.82 10.15
CA GLY A 93 1.73 6.23 9.90
C GLY A 93 1.72 6.57 8.42
N CYS A 94 1.51 5.60 7.54
CA CYS A 94 1.36 5.88 6.12
C CYS A 94 0.08 6.68 5.88
N THR A 95 0.10 7.48 4.81
CA THR A 95 -0.99 8.40 4.51
C THR A 95 -1.54 8.19 3.11
N LEU A 96 -2.84 8.42 2.98
CA LEU A 96 -3.53 8.41 1.70
C LEU A 96 -3.40 9.78 1.07
N ASP A 97 -2.70 9.84 -0.07
CA ASP A 97 -2.46 11.12 -0.76
C ASP A 97 -3.51 11.41 -1.83
N ALA A 98 -4.04 10.37 -2.47
CA ALA A 98 -5.04 10.53 -3.52
C ALA A 98 -5.84 9.24 -3.68
N VAL A 99 -7.06 9.38 -4.17
CA VAL A 99 -7.91 8.22 -4.47
C VAL A 99 -8.70 8.47 -5.74
N VAL A 100 -8.75 7.45 -6.62
CA VAL A 100 -9.61 7.43 -7.80
C VAL A 100 -10.53 6.25 -7.60
N LYS A 101 -11.83 6.52 -7.48
CA LYS A 101 -12.81 5.49 -7.20
C LYS A 101 -13.01 4.59 -8.42
N ALA A 102 -13.23 3.30 -8.17
CA ALA A 102 -13.57 2.36 -9.23
C ALA A 102 -14.90 2.75 -9.86
N GLU A 103 -15.00 2.57 -11.17
CA GLU A 103 -16.23 2.87 -11.89
C GLU A 103 -17.21 1.73 -11.87
#